data_9af5ddb28e95e0f4247cb09216cfbfd0
#
_entry.id   9af5ddb28e95e0f4247cb09216cfbfd0
#
_cell.length_a   1.000
_cell.length_b   1.000
_cell.length_c   1.000
_cell.angle_alpha   90.00
_cell.angle_beta   90.00
_cell.angle_gamma   90.00
#
_symmetry.space_group_name_H-M   'P 1'
#
loop_
_entity.id
_entity.type
_entity.pdbx_description
1 polymer ?
#
loop_
_entity_poly.entity_id
_entity_poly.type
_entity_poly.pdbx_seq_one_letter_code
_entity_poly.pdbx_strand_id
1 'polypeptide(L)'
;MALYERVCPRVLVVVKPGDESVQDLVTGPCEWVVARDAKVGISRSIAAGIRALGSAPWVIIGLADMPYVSPDTVSQIARTLDGGAVIARPSSRGRTGNPVGFNSRLFGPLMDLKGDLGARALIDDYIRDVVDVEVRDQGIFRDIDRPEDLT
;
A
#
# COMPACT_ATOMS: atom_id res chain seq x y z
N MET A 1 1.82 -1.04 -11.24
CA MET A 1 1.04 0.21 -11.43
C MET A 1 -0.30 -0.09 -12.07
N ALA A 2 -0.34 -0.59 -13.30
CA ALA A 2 -1.59 -0.94 -14.01
C ALA A 2 -2.64 -1.73 -13.17
N LEU A 3 -2.18 -2.45 -12.17
CA LEU A 3 -2.98 -3.17 -11.19
C LEU A 3 -3.90 -2.22 -10.40
N TYR A 4 -3.34 -1.17 -9.79
CA TYR A 4 -4.09 -0.27 -8.92
C TYR A 4 -4.97 0.69 -9.72
N GLU A 5 -4.54 1.10 -10.91
CA GLU A 5 -5.29 1.98 -11.81
C GLU A 5 -6.65 1.40 -12.24
N ARG A 6 -6.76 0.06 -12.24
CA ARG A 6 -8.03 -0.62 -12.57
C ARG A 6 -9.06 -0.57 -11.45
N VAL A 7 -8.64 -0.33 -10.23
CA VAL A 7 -9.48 -0.44 -9.03
C VAL A 7 -9.60 0.90 -8.31
N CYS A 8 -8.49 1.64 -8.24
CA CYS A 8 -8.40 2.88 -7.47
C CYS A 8 -8.55 4.10 -8.40
N PRO A 9 -9.40 5.07 -8.06
CA PRO A 9 -9.59 6.28 -8.88
C PRO A 9 -8.37 7.19 -8.90
N ARG A 10 -7.49 7.08 -7.90
CA ARG A 10 -6.22 7.81 -7.81
C ARG A 10 -5.11 6.86 -7.38
N VAL A 11 -3.97 6.98 -8.01
CA VAL A 11 -2.75 6.24 -7.66
C VAL A 11 -1.62 7.24 -7.43
N LEU A 12 -1.02 7.20 -6.25
CA LEU A 12 0.15 7.99 -5.89
C LEU A 12 1.36 7.06 -5.83
N VAL A 13 2.44 7.46 -6.49
CA VAL A 13 3.74 6.78 -6.40
C VAL A 13 4.68 7.64 -5.57
N VAL A 14 5.09 7.08 -4.45
CA VAL A 14 5.98 7.76 -3.51
C VAL A 14 7.40 7.29 -3.74
N VAL A 15 8.29 8.22 -4.05
CA VAL A 15 9.71 7.95 -4.30
C VAL A 15 10.60 8.69 -3.32
N LYS A 16 11.83 8.20 -3.15
CA LYS A 16 12.88 8.89 -2.39
C LYS A 16 13.52 9.98 -3.26
N PRO A 17 14.11 11.02 -2.66
CA PRO A 17 14.96 11.95 -3.41
C PRO A 17 16.11 11.21 -4.09
N GLY A 18 16.29 11.44 -5.38
CA GLY A 18 17.30 10.78 -6.23
C GLY A 18 16.76 9.59 -7.03
N ASP A 19 15.56 9.10 -6.73
CA ASP A 19 14.92 7.98 -7.45
C ASP A 19 13.91 8.47 -8.51
N GLU A 20 13.90 9.78 -8.84
CA GLU A 20 12.93 10.38 -9.75
C GLU A 20 13.02 9.82 -11.19
N SER A 21 14.17 9.27 -11.58
CA SER A 21 14.33 8.61 -12.88
C SER A 21 13.42 7.41 -13.09
N VAL A 22 12.87 6.84 -12.01
CA VAL A 22 11.84 5.78 -12.08
C VAL A 22 10.57 6.28 -12.79
N GLN A 23 10.32 7.60 -12.79
CA GLN A 23 9.18 8.19 -13.48
C GLN A 23 9.17 7.88 -14.98
N ASP A 24 10.35 7.82 -15.60
CA ASP A 24 10.49 7.52 -17.04
C ASP A 24 10.16 6.06 -17.38
N LEU A 25 10.15 5.18 -16.36
CA LEU A 25 9.89 3.74 -16.51
C LEU A 25 8.43 3.37 -16.25
N VAL A 26 7.68 4.27 -15.63
CA VAL A 26 6.28 4.01 -15.25
C VAL A 26 5.35 4.63 -16.29
N THR A 27 4.55 3.79 -16.92
CA THR A 27 3.49 4.19 -17.83
C THR A 27 2.13 4.14 -17.13
N GLY A 28 1.30 5.15 -17.36
CA GLY A 28 -0.06 5.21 -16.83
C GLY A 28 -0.31 6.45 -15.95
N PRO A 29 -1.58 6.75 -15.69
CA PRO A 29 -1.96 7.93 -14.93
C PRO A 29 -1.67 7.72 -13.43
N CYS A 30 -0.66 8.42 -12.92
CA CYS A 30 -0.34 8.44 -11.50
C CYS A 30 0.19 9.81 -11.08
N GLU A 31 0.06 10.09 -9.79
CA GLU A 31 0.61 11.27 -9.16
C GLU A 31 1.94 10.91 -8.48
N TRP A 32 2.95 11.72 -8.68
CA TRP A 32 4.28 11.50 -8.10
C TRP A 32 4.48 12.32 -6.84
N VAL A 33 4.96 11.68 -5.80
CA VAL A 33 5.25 12.28 -4.50
C VAL A 33 6.69 12.00 -4.12
N VAL A 34 7.49 13.05 -3.92
CA VAL A 34 8.88 12.90 -3.43
C VAL A 34 8.88 13.00 -1.91
N ALA A 35 9.18 11.91 -1.23
CA ALA A 35 9.29 11.87 0.21
C ALA A 35 10.68 12.32 0.65
N ARG A 36 10.85 13.61 0.93
CA ARG A 36 12.17 14.23 1.25
C ARG A 36 12.85 13.60 2.46
N ASP A 37 12.08 13.12 3.43
CA ASP A 37 12.59 12.51 4.66
C ASP A 37 12.62 10.96 4.60
N ALA A 38 12.47 10.36 3.42
CA ALA A 38 12.39 8.90 3.26
C ALA A 38 13.66 8.14 3.68
N LYS A 39 14.79 8.84 3.83
CA LYS A 39 16.03 8.26 4.40
C LYS A 39 15.88 7.79 5.85
N VAL A 40 14.84 8.26 6.55
CA VAL A 40 14.55 7.93 7.96
C VAL A 40 13.64 6.70 8.09
N GLY A 41 13.24 6.07 6.97
CA GLY A 41 12.46 4.83 6.95
C GLY A 41 11.16 4.95 6.16
N ILE A 42 10.53 3.79 5.90
CA ILE A 42 9.30 3.66 5.11
C ILE A 42 8.12 4.47 5.67
N SER A 43 8.08 4.69 6.99
CA SER A 43 7.04 5.49 7.65
C SER A 43 6.95 6.91 7.09
N ARG A 44 8.09 7.48 6.67
CA ARG A 44 8.13 8.83 6.06
C ARG A 44 7.53 8.84 4.65
N SER A 45 7.76 7.79 3.88
CA SER A 45 7.13 7.61 2.57
C SER A 45 5.61 7.49 2.71
N ILE A 46 5.13 6.70 3.67
CA ILE A 46 3.71 6.58 3.98
C ILE A 46 3.12 7.94 4.35
N ALA A 47 3.73 8.66 5.28
CA ALA A 47 3.25 9.96 5.70
C ALA A 47 3.20 10.99 4.55
N ALA A 48 4.20 10.99 3.66
CA ALA A 48 4.22 11.86 2.48
C ALA A 48 3.08 11.51 1.52
N GLY A 49 2.85 10.24 1.26
CA GLY A 49 1.73 9.76 0.42
C GLY A 49 0.37 10.16 1.00
N ILE A 50 0.14 9.96 2.29
CA ILE A 50 -1.12 10.32 2.97
C ILE A 50 -1.36 11.83 2.92
N ARG A 51 -0.34 12.66 3.14
CA ARG A 51 -0.47 14.12 3.03
C ARG A 51 -0.85 14.56 1.61
N ALA A 52 -0.20 13.97 0.60
CA ALA A 52 -0.50 14.27 -0.80
C ALA A 52 -1.87 13.77 -1.24
N LEU A 53 -2.33 12.64 -0.67
CA LEU A 53 -3.66 12.10 -0.94
C LEU A 53 -4.76 13.07 -0.49
N GLY A 54 -4.58 13.74 0.64
CA GLY A 54 -5.55 14.68 1.20
C GLY A 54 -6.83 13.98 1.64
N SER A 55 -7.97 14.40 1.10
CA SER A 55 -9.27 13.83 1.44
C SER A 55 -9.59 12.62 0.57
N ALA A 56 -9.72 11.47 1.21
CA ALA A 56 -10.20 10.22 0.60
C ALA A 56 -10.89 9.37 1.69
N PRO A 57 -11.85 8.49 1.35
CA PRO A 57 -12.51 7.64 2.35
C PRO A 57 -11.59 6.54 2.90
N TRP A 58 -10.65 6.10 2.10
CA TRP A 58 -9.66 5.07 2.46
C TRP A 58 -8.43 5.17 1.55
N VAL A 59 -7.38 4.44 1.91
CA VAL A 59 -6.17 4.23 1.11
C VAL A 59 -5.78 2.77 1.09
N ILE A 60 -5.22 2.30 -0.01
CA ILE A 60 -4.55 1.00 -0.10
C ILE A 60 -3.04 1.27 -0.27
N ILE A 61 -2.24 0.76 0.65
CA ILE A 61 -0.78 0.90 0.63
C ILE A 61 -0.20 -0.37 0.02
N GLY A 62 0.34 -0.25 -1.17
CA GLY A 62 1.04 -1.32 -1.89
C GLY A 62 2.54 -1.11 -1.90
N LEU A 63 3.28 -2.19 -2.05
CA LEU A 63 4.73 -2.20 -2.20
C LEU A 63 5.08 -2.32 -3.68
N ALA A 64 6.04 -1.52 -4.15
CA ALA A 64 6.43 -1.47 -5.56
C ALA A 64 7.12 -2.75 -6.04
N ASP A 65 7.72 -3.49 -5.13
CA ASP A 65 8.41 -4.77 -5.36
C ASP A 65 7.48 -5.99 -5.39
N MET A 66 6.15 -5.79 -5.31
CA MET A 66 5.14 -6.86 -5.34
C MET A 66 4.28 -6.82 -6.63
N PRO A 67 4.84 -7.09 -7.82
CA PRO A 67 4.13 -6.96 -9.09
C PRO A 67 3.12 -8.07 -9.39
N TYR A 68 3.14 -9.15 -8.62
CA TYR A 68 2.31 -10.34 -8.85
C TYR A 68 0.98 -10.34 -8.11
N VAL A 69 0.68 -9.28 -7.35
CA VAL A 69 -0.63 -9.13 -6.71
C VAL A 69 -1.74 -9.04 -7.76
N SER A 70 -2.81 -9.78 -7.56
CA SER A 70 -3.95 -9.80 -8.48
C SER A 70 -4.81 -8.52 -8.37
N PRO A 71 -5.33 -7.95 -9.48
CA PRO A 71 -6.34 -6.90 -9.46
C PRO A 71 -7.58 -7.27 -8.64
N ASP A 72 -7.97 -8.54 -8.64
CA ASP A 72 -9.11 -9.04 -7.88
C ASP A 72 -8.88 -8.91 -6.37
N THR A 73 -7.66 -9.19 -5.90
CA THR A 73 -7.27 -8.97 -4.50
C THR A 73 -7.45 -7.51 -4.08
N VAL A 74 -6.96 -6.57 -4.89
CA VAL A 74 -7.11 -5.13 -4.63
C VAL A 74 -8.59 -4.72 -4.62
N SER A 75 -9.39 -5.27 -5.55
CA SER A 75 -10.83 -5.01 -5.62
C SER A 75 -11.56 -5.50 -4.37
N GLN A 76 -11.19 -6.68 -3.84
CA GLN A 76 -11.79 -7.22 -2.63
C GLN A 76 -11.44 -6.37 -1.39
N ILE A 77 -10.20 -5.90 -1.28
CA ILE A 77 -9.78 -4.98 -0.22
C ILE A 77 -10.57 -3.67 -0.30
N ALA A 78 -10.69 -3.08 -1.50
CA ALA A 78 -11.44 -1.84 -1.71
C ALA A 78 -12.91 -1.98 -1.29
N ARG A 79 -13.58 -3.06 -1.70
CA ARG A 79 -14.98 -3.33 -1.30
C ARG A 79 -15.13 -3.51 0.21
N THR A 80 -14.16 -4.14 0.85
CA THR A 80 -14.17 -4.33 2.31
C THR A 80 -14.08 -2.98 3.04
N LEU A 81 -13.23 -2.07 2.52
CA LEU A 81 -13.12 -0.70 3.05
C LEU A 81 -14.38 0.13 2.77
N ASP A 82 -14.98 0.01 1.58
CA ASP A 82 -16.26 0.65 1.24
C ASP A 82 -17.40 0.16 2.15
N GLY A 83 -17.31 -1.09 2.61
CA GLY A 83 -18.21 -1.66 3.62
C GLY A 83 -17.98 -1.16 5.04
N GLY A 84 -17.00 -0.28 5.27
CA GLY A 84 -16.72 0.37 6.55
C GLY A 84 -15.64 -0.29 7.40
N ALA A 85 -14.90 -1.25 6.87
CA ALA A 85 -13.74 -1.83 7.59
C ALA A 85 -12.71 -0.74 7.92
N VAL A 86 -12.09 -0.87 9.09
CA VAL A 86 -11.04 0.06 9.57
C VAL A 86 -9.71 -0.26 8.90
N ILE A 87 -9.34 -1.53 8.89
CA ILE A 87 -8.18 -2.08 8.20
C ILE A 87 -8.64 -3.33 7.45
N ALA A 88 -8.22 -3.46 6.20
CA ALA A 88 -8.45 -4.65 5.38
C ALA A 88 -7.12 -5.14 4.82
N ARG A 89 -6.78 -6.42 5.04
CA ARG A 89 -5.55 -7.02 4.50
C ARG A 89 -5.85 -8.37 3.88
N PRO A 90 -5.13 -8.75 2.81
CA PRO A 90 -5.33 -10.05 2.19
C PRO A 90 -4.75 -11.16 3.07
N SER A 91 -5.44 -12.28 3.06
CA SER A 91 -5.02 -13.51 3.73
C SER A 91 -5.19 -14.70 2.78
N SER A 92 -4.27 -15.63 2.82
CA SER A 92 -4.39 -16.90 2.11
C SER A 92 -3.87 -18.03 2.98
N ARG A 93 -4.72 -19.01 3.25
CA ARG A 93 -4.41 -20.17 4.09
C ARG A 93 -3.86 -19.78 5.47
N GLY A 94 -4.45 -18.76 6.09
CA GLY A 94 -4.07 -18.27 7.42
C GLY A 94 -2.79 -17.41 7.47
N ARG A 95 -2.19 -17.11 6.32
CA ARG A 95 -1.06 -16.17 6.22
C ARG A 95 -1.55 -14.85 5.65
N THR A 96 -1.14 -13.74 6.25
CA THR A 96 -1.49 -12.39 5.80
C THR A 96 -0.40 -11.79 4.93
N GLY A 97 -0.78 -10.97 3.95
CA GLY A 97 0.13 -10.36 2.98
C GLY A 97 -0.17 -8.90 2.69
N ASN A 98 0.33 -8.42 1.56
CA ASN A 98 0.13 -7.08 1.04
C ASN A 98 -0.68 -7.12 -0.28
N PRO A 99 -1.31 -5.99 -0.67
CA PRO A 99 -1.33 -4.68 -0.02
C PRO A 99 -2.31 -4.60 1.15
N VAL A 100 -2.20 -3.56 1.99
CA VAL A 100 -3.10 -3.34 3.12
C VAL A 100 -3.87 -2.04 2.95
N GLY A 101 -5.18 -2.12 3.21
CA GLY A 101 -6.08 -0.98 3.14
C GLY A 101 -6.40 -0.38 4.51
N PHE A 102 -6.53 0.93 4.57
CA PHE A 102 -6.80 1.69 5.81
C PHE A 102 -7.91 2.72 5.58
N ASN A 103 -8.88 2.75 6.47
CA ASN A 103 -9.90 3.79 6.50
C ASN A 103 -9.30 5.16 6.84
N SER A 104 -9.92 6.23 6.36
CA SER A 104 -9.45 7.61 6.57
C SER A 104 -9.28 8.02 8.02
N ARG A 105 -10.00 7.39 8.95
CA ARG A 105 -9.82 7.62 10.40
C ARG A 105 -8.39 7.31 10.89
N LEU A 106 -7.64 6.50 10.16
CA LEU A 106 -6.26 6.14 10.46
C LEU A 106 -5.22 7.00 9.73
N PHE A 107 -5.62 7.98 8.93
CA PHE A 107 -4.68 8.86 8.21
C PHE A 107 -3.79 9.66 9.18
N GLY A 108 -4.34 10.19 10.28
CA GLY A 108 -3.56 10.81 11.34
C GLY A 108 -2.51 9.86 11.92
N PRO A 109 -2.90 8.72 12.49
CA PRO A 109 -1.97 7.69 12.97
C PRO A 109 -0.95 7.24 11.92
N LEU A 110 -1.33 7.09 10.63
CA LEU A 110 -0.39 6.74 9.55
C LEU A 110 0.67 7.84 9.30
N MET A 111 0.29 9.11 9.42
CA MET A 111 1.24 10.23 9.30
C MET A 111 2.19 10.36 10.49
N ASP A 112 1.79 9.86 11.66
CA ASP A 112 2.56 9.92 12.90
C ASP A 112 3.51 8.72 13.09
N LEU A 113 3.47 7.72 12.19
CA LEU A 113 4.36 6.56 12.20
C LEU A 113 5.83 6.97 12.20
N LYS A 114 6.64 6.20 12.92
CA LYS A 114 8.09 6.40 13.03
C LYS A 114 8.85 5.11 12.73
N GLY A 115 10.05 5.26 12.19
CA GLY A 115 10.98 4.15 11.95
C GLY A 115 10.68 3.33 10.71
N ASP A 116 11.24 2.12 10.67
CA ASP A 116 11.24 1.23 9.50
C ASP A 116 10.13 0.17 9.51
N LEU A 117 9.34 0.09 10.58
CA LEU A 117 8.25 -0.91 10.69
C LEU A 117 7.06 -0.60 9.79
N GLY A 118 7.04 0.59 9.16
CA GLY A 118 5.95 1.00 8.31
C GLY A 118 4.61 0.96 9.03
N ALA A 119 3.57 0.53 8.32
CA ALA A 119 2.23 0.43 8.87
C ALA A 119 2.01 -0.79 9.78
N ARG A 120 2.99 -1.68 9.94
CA ARG A 120 2.85 -2.92 10.73
C ARG A 120 2.54 -2.63 12.19
N ALA A 121 3.24 -1.65 12.79
CA ALA A 121 2.97 -1.25 14.18
C ALA A 121 1.52 -0.81 14.37
N LEU A 122 0.99 -0.03 13.41
CA LEU A 122 -0.40 0.40 13.45
C LEU A 122 -1.39 -0.77 13.31
N ILE A 123 -1.10 -1.74 12.46
CA ILE A 123 -1.92 -2.95 12.33
C ILE A 123 -1.97 -3.72 13.64
N ASP A 124 -0.84 -3.84 14.34
CA ASP A 124 -0.75 -4.52 15.63
C ASP A 124 -1.56 -3.78 16.72
N ASP A 125 -1.50 -2.45 16.75
CA ASP A 125 -2.27 -1.62 17.67
C ASP A 125 -3.80 -1.72 17.45
N TYR A 126 -4.21 -1.91 16.18
CA TYR A 126 -5.61 -2.00 15.76
C TYR A 126 -6.02 -3.43 15.37
N ILE A 127 -5.36 -4.45 15.92
CA ILE A 127 -5.56 -5.84 15.50
C ILE A 127 -7.01 -6.33 15.59
N ARG A 128 -7.79 -5.78 16.52
CA ARG A 128 -9.21 -6.12 16.69
C ARG A 128 -10.11 -5.54 15.60
N ASP A 129 -9.63 -4.53 14.89
CA ASP A 129 -10.35 -3.81 13.82
C ASP A 129 -9.88 -4.25 12.43
N VAL A 130 -9.01 -5.25 12.36
CA VAL A 130 -8.50 -5.80 11.10
C VAL A 130 -9.48 -6.83 10.55
N VAL A 131 -9.83 -6.65 9.27
CA VAL A 131 -10.55 -7.65 8.49
C VAL A 131 -9.56 -8.37 7.58
N ASP A 132 -9.39 -9.66 7.80
CA ASP A 132 -8.62 -10.53 6.93
C ASP A 132 -9.50 -10.96 5.74
N VAL A 133 -9.13 -10.52 4.55
CA VAL A 133 -9.82 -10.81 3.29
C VAL A 133 -9.21 -12.07 2.69
N GLU A 134 -9.94 -13.20 2.77
CA GLU A 134 -9.43 -14.46 2.23
C GLU A 134 -9.39 -14.43 0.70
N VAL A 135 -8.19 -14.65 0.15
CA VAL A 135 -7.92 -14.67 -1.30
C VAL A 135 -7.13 -15.91 -1.70
N ARG A 136 -7.20 -16.28 -2.98
CA ARG A 136 -6.38 -17.38 -3.55
C ARG A 136 -5.11 -16.89 -4.24
N ASP A 137 -4.75 -15.64 -4.02
CA ASP A 137 -3.64 -14.95 -4.67
C ASP A 137 -2.33 -15.16 -3.90
N GLN A 138 -1.39 -15.87 -4.51
CA GLN A 138 -0.06 -16.06 -3.91
C GLN A 138 0.86 -14.85 -4.13
N GLY A 139 0.49 -13.93 -5.02
CA GLY A 139 1.21 -12.68 -5.25
C GLY A 139 1.29 -11.78 -4.02
N ILE A 140 0.37 -11.95 -3.05
CA ILE A 140 0.34 -11.20 -1.79
C ILE A 140 1.56 -11.46 -0.87
N PHE A 141 2.37 -12.49 -1.18
CA PHE A 141 3.57 -12.88 -0.44
C PHE A 141 4.86 -12.73 -1.24
N ARG A 142 4.74 -12.32 -2.52
CA ARG A 142 5.83 -12.40 -3.46
C ARG A 142 6.38 -11.02 -3.76
N ASP A 143 7.46 -10.67 -3.09
CA ASP A 143 8.33 -9.53 -3.36
C ASP A 143 9.44 -9.91 -4.35
N ILE A 144 9.99 -8.91 -5.02
CA ILE A 144 11.11 -9.04 -5.94
C ILE A 144 12.28 -8.26 -5.36
N ASP A 145 13.23 -8.97 -4.76
CA ASP A 145 14.45 -8.39 -4.24
C ASP A 145 15.60 -8.38 -5.28
N ARG A 146 15.53 -9.27 -6.28
CA ARG A 146 16.60 -9.49 -7.25
C ARG A 146 16.03 -9.71 -8.66
N PRO A 147 16.79 -9.39 -9.73
CA PRO A 147 16.37 -9.62 -11.11
C PRO A 147 15.94 -11.07 -11.41
N GLU A 148 16.55 -12.06 -10.75
CA GLU A 148 16.19 -13.48 -10.89
C GLU A 148 14.82 -13.84 -10.34
N ASP A 149 14.22 -13.01 -9.48
CA ASP A 149 12.88 -13.22 -8.91
C ASP A 149 11.76 -12.88 -9.91
N LEU A 150 12.11 -12.29 -11.06
CA LEU A 150 11.19 -11.91 -12.16
C LEU A 150 10.75 -13.07 -13.05
N THR A 151 11.02 -14.32 -12.69
CA THR A 151 10.64 -15.49 -13.50
C THR A 151 9.31 -16.12 -13.07
#